data_8a705ff57c10b869227a903c2becaa6a
#
_entry.id   8a705ff57c10b869227a903c2becaa6a
#
_cell.length_a   1.000
_cell.length_b   1.000
_cell.length_c   1.000
_cell.angle_alpha   90.00
_cell.angle_beta   90.00
_cell.angle_gamma   90.00
#
_symmetry.space_group_name_H-M   'P 1'
#
loop_
_entity.id
_entity.type
_entity.pdbx_description
1 polymer ?
#
loop_
_entity_poly.entity_id
_entity_poly.type
_entity_poly.pdbx_seq_one_letter_code
_entity_poly.pdbx_strand_id
1 'polypeptide(L)'
;MKVRESGMPPPDTWDAYFEPDSILSKLGLTSACHDVVEFGCGYGTFTIPAARRVTGTVFTLDIDEVMIATTRRCAERFDLRNINFKLGDFVTGGTGRPSGSVDYAMLFNIIHHEQPLNLLREAYRNLKAGGSVGIVHWIYDATTPRGPPMDVRPRPEQSLQWAIEAGFTPKSDIIALPPYHYGLVLSRIKK
;
A
#
# COMPACT_ATOMS: atom_id res chain seq x y z
N MET A 1 -7.16 20.19 1.89
CA MET A 1 -5.77 19.75 2.18
C MET A 1 -5.28 18.95 0.99
N LYS A 2 -4.10 19.25 0.46
CA LYS A 2 -3.57 18.47 -0.66
C LYS A 2 -3.08 17.11 -0.12
N VAL A 3 -3.88 16.08 -0.27
CA VAL A 3 -3.52 14.68 0.03
C VAL A 3 -2.34 14.18 -0.84
N ARG A 4 -1.86 15.03 -1.73
CA ARG A 4 -0.81 14.73 -2.72
C ARG A 4 0.61 15.10 -2.26
N GLU A 5 0.76 15.72 -1.10
CA GLU A 5 2.07 15.97 -0.51
C GLU A 5 2.29 14.92 0.57
N SER A 6 3.45 14.30 0.57
CA SER A 6 3.74 13.19 1.50
C SER A 6 3.55 13.59 2.96
N GLY A 7 3.77 14.86 3.33
CA GLY A 7 3.62 15.36 4.70
C GLY A 7 4.26 14.45 5.76
N MET A 8 5.14 13.55 5.33
CA MET A 8 5.73 12.51 6.15
C MET A 8 6.72 13.13 7.16
N PRO A 9 6.76 12.61 8.40
CA PRO A 9 7.78 13.01 9.37
C PRO A 9 9.16 12.52 8.90
N PRO A 10 10.26 12.89 9.58
CA PRO A 10 11.58 12.33 9.30
C PRO A 10 11.55 10.79 9.29
N PRO A 11 12.41 10.12 8.47
CA PRO A 11 12.39 8.67 8.28
C PRO A 11 12.40 7.86 9.59
N ASP A 12 13.29 8.19 10.53
CA ASP A 12 13.42 7.46 11.80
C ASP A 12 12.13 7.53 12.64
N THR A 13 11.43 8.68 12.59
CA THR A 13 10.15 8.84 13.26
C THR A 13 9.06 8.03 12.56
N TRP A 14 9.08 8.00 11.23
CA TRP A 14 8.11 7.24 10.43
C TRP A 14 8.27 5.75 10.67
N ASP A 15 9.48 5.23 10.58
CA ASP A 15 9.78 3.81 10.72
C ASP A 15 9.42 3.27 12.11
N ALA A 16 9.50 4.12 13.16
CA ALA A 16 9.12 3.73 14.51
C ALA A 16 7.62 3.40 14.69
N TYR A 17 6.78 3.73 13.73
CA TYR A 17 5.35 3.42 13.78
C TYR A 17 4.99 2.03 13.24
N PHE A 18 5.94 1.30 12.66
CA PHE A 18 5.66 0.07 11.92
C PHE A 18 6.60 -1.08 12.29
N GLU A 19 6.06 -2.27 12.19
CA GLU A 19 6.79 -3.54 12.14
C GLU A 19 6.58 -4.16 10.74
N PRO A 20 7.30 -3.67 9.69
CA PRO A 20 6.94 -3.95 8.30
C PRO A 20 6.86 -5.43 7.97
N ASP A 21 7.82 -6.23 8.45
CA ASP A 21 7.84 -7.67 8.22
C ASP A 21 6.64 -8.39 8.84
N SER A 22 6.26 -8.02 10.06
CA SER A 22 5.08 -8.55 10.74
C SER A 22 3.80 -8.14 10.00
N ILE A 23 3.70 -6.88 9.60
CA ILE A 23 2.55 -6.34 8.86
C ILE A 23 2.37 -7.07 7.54
N LEU A 24 3.42 -7.18 6.72
CA LEU A 24 3.36 -7.87 5.43
C LEU A 24 2.97 -9.35 5.59
N SER A 25 3.47 -10.01 6.63
CA SER A 25 3.09 -11.41 6.94
C SER A 25 1.60 -11.53 7.29
N LYS A 26 1.10 -10.67 8.19
CA LYS A 26 -0.32 -10.65 8.59
C LYS A 26 -1.25 -10.34 7.42
N LEU A 27 -0.78 -9.53 6.47
CA LEU A 27 -1.52 -9.19 5.26
C LEU A 27 -1.37 -10.22 4.13
N GLY A 28 -0.66 -11.33 4.38
CA GLY A 28 -0.54 -12.42 3.44
C GLY A 28 0.37 -12.16 2.25
N LEU A 29 1.27 -11.19 2.32
CA LEU A 29 2.33 -11.03 1.33
C LEU A 29 3.44 -12.04 1.61
N THR A 30 3.56 -13.04 0.77
CA THR A 30 4.50 -14.15 0.90
C THR A 30 5.30 -14.37 -0.38
N SER A 31 6.25 -15.30 -0.35
CA SER A 31 7.01 -15.73 -1.53
C SER A 31 6.17 -16.39 -2.63
N ALA A 32 4.92 -16.73 -2.35
CA ALA A 32 3.97 -17.18 -3.36
C ALA A 32 3.48 -16.04 -4.27
N CYS A 33 3.61 -14.79 -3.84
CA CYS A 33 3.38 -13.62 -4.68
C CYS A 33 4.60 -13.40 -5.59
N HIS A 34 4.39 -13.38 -6.90
CA HIS A 34 5.47 -13.10 -7.85
C HIS A 34 5.61 -11.59 -8.04
N ASP A 35 4.62 -10.95 -8.64
CA ASP A 35 4.64 -9.51 -8.93
C ASP A 35 3.70 -8.73 -8.01
N VAL A 36 4.17 -7.60 -7.55
CA VAL A 36 3.46 -6.72 -6.60
C VAL A 36 3.42 -5.30 -7.15
N VAL A 37 2.30 -4.60 -6.96
CA VAL A 37 2.22 -3.15 -7.19
C VAL A 37 2.02 -2.43 -5.86
N GLU A 38 2.79 -1.39 -5.62
CA GLU A 38 2.70 -0.52 -4.45
C GLU A 38 2.30 0.90 -4.85
N PHE A 39 1.34 1.44 -4.16
CA PHE A 39 0.82 2.80 -4.34
C PHE A 39 1.42 3.73 -3.28
N GLY A 40 2.45 4.48 -3.65
CA GLY A 40 3.21 5.34 -2.75
C GLY A 40 4.34 4.62 -2.02
N CYS A 41 5.59 4.79 -2.46
CA CYS A 41 6.74 4.12 -1.82
C CYS A 41 7.18 4.82 -0.53
N GLY A 42 6.93 6.12 -0.40
CA GLY A 42 7.45 6.91 0.71
C GLY A 42 8.97 6.71 0.87
N TYR A 43 9.40 6.40 2.07
CA TYR A 43 10.82 6.11 2.39
C TYR A 43 11.26 4.68 2.06
N GLY A 44 10.37 3.83 1.53
CA GLY A 44 10.66 2.43 1.24
C GLY A 44 10.39 1.48 2.41
N THR A 45 9.76 1.96 3.46
CA THR A 45 9.44 1.19 4.68
C THR A 45 8.79 -0.16 4.38
N PHE A 46 7.93 -0.23 3.36
CA PHE A 46 7.30 -1.47 2.92
C PHE A 46 7.86 -1.99 1.60
N THR A 47 8.35 -1.12 0.71
CA THR A 47 8.94 -1.51 -0.58
C THR A 47 10.11 -2.47 -0.39
N ILE A 48 11.04 -2.15 0.52
CA ILE A 48 12.25 -2.93 0.75
C ILE A 48 11.93 -4.33 1.30
N PRO A 49 11.18 -4.49 2.40
CA PRO A 49 10.83 -5.82 2.89
C PRO A 49 9.91 -6.59 1.92
N ALA A 50 9.05 -5.93 1.14
CA ALA A 50 8.27 -6.59 0.10
C ALA A 50 9.18 -7.18 -0.98
N ALA A 51 10.16 -6.41 -1.48
CA ALA A 51 11.11 -6.86 -2.50
C ALA A 51 11.97 -8.06 -2.06
N ARG A 52 12.25 -8.18 -0.75
CA ARG A 52 12.96 -9.34 -0.18
C ARG A 52 12.08 -10.60 -0.10
N ARG A 53 10.76 -10.45 -0.11
CA ARG A 53 9.81 -11.56 0.08
C ARG A 53 9.35 -12.18 -1.23
N VAL A 54 9.10 -11.32 -2.23
CA VAL A 54 8.52 -11.78 -3.49
C VAL A 54 9.57 -12.40 -4.39
N THR A 55 9.12 -13.29 -5.27
CA THR A 55 10.01 -13.96 -6.23
C THR A 55 10.12 -13.21 -7.56
N GLY A 56 9.29 -12.22 -7.78
CA GLY A 56 9.28 -11.37 -8.96
C GLY A 56 9.61 -9.92 -8.63
N THR A 57 8.85 -8.99 -9.18
CA THR A 57 9.13 -7.55 -9.14
C THR A 57 8.12 -6.80 -8.26
N VAL A 58 8.63 -5.87 -7.45
CA VAL A 58 7.81 -4.82 -6.83
C VAL A 58 7.79 -3.61 -7.76
N PHE A 59 6.63 -3.29 -8.29
CA PHE A 59 6.37 -2.08 -9.08
C PHE A 59 5.86 -1.00 -8.13
N THR A 60 6.68 0.00 -7.86
CA THR A 60 6.32 1.06 -6.93
C THR A 60 6.24 2.41 -7.60
N LEU A 61 5.28 3.21 -7.19
CA LEU A 61 5.05 4.55 -7.71
C LEU A 61 4.99 5.56 -6.57
N ASP A 62 5.46 6.76 -6.83
CA ASP A 62 5.24 7.90 -5.96
C ASP A 62 5.13 9.18 -6.80
N ILE A 63 4.42 10.17 -6.30
CA ILE A 63 4.32 11.49 -6.91
C ILE A 63 5.52 12.37 -6.54
N ASP A 64 6.20 12.02 -5.46
CA ASP A 64 7.34 12.76 -4.90
C ASP A 64 8.66 12.12 -5.36
N GLU A 65 9.42 12.88 -6.16
CA GLU A 65 10.73 12.46 -6.67
C GLU A 65 11.74 12.19 -5.53
N VAL A 66 11.62 12.90 -4.41
CA VAL A 66 12.50 12.71 -3.25
C VAL A 66 12.24 11.35 -2.61
N MET A 67 10.96 10.91 -2.54
CA MET A 67 10.60 9.59 -2.04
C MET A 67 11.13 8.49 -2.95
N ILE A 68 10.95 8.62 -4.27
CA ILE A 68 11.51 7.69 -5.25
C ILE A 68 13.04 7.59 -5.10
N ALA A 69 13.75 8.72 -5.04
CA ALA A 69 15.20 8.74 -4.90
C ALA A 69 15.66 8.12 -3.56
N THR A 70 14.93 8.37 -2.49
CA THR A 70 15.26 7.85 -1.15
C THR A 70 15.08 6.33 -1.10
N THR A 71 13.94 5.83 -1.59
CA THR A 71 13.66 4.39 -1.64
C THR A 71 14.64 3.66 -2.57
N ARG A 72 15.02 4.27 -3.70
CA ARG A 72 16.04 3.72 -4.61
C ARG A 72 17.39 3.57 -3.91
N ARG A 73 17.88 4.60 -3.21
CA ARG A 73 19.14 4.51 -2.44
C ARG A 73 19.07 3.43 -1.38
N CYS A 74 17.90 3.26 -0.73
CA CYS A 74 17.71 2.20 0.23
C CYS A 74 17.79 0.81 -0.44
N ALA A 75 17.18 0.62 -1.60
CA ALA A 75 17.25 -0.61 -2.38
C ALA A 75 18.68 -0.96 -2.80
N GLU A 76 19.45 0.03 -3.26
CA GLU A 76 20.86 -0.12 -3.63
C GLU A 76 21.72 -0.58 -2.45
N ARG A 77 21.52 -0.01 -1.25
CA ARG A 77 22.23 -0.43 -0.03
C ARG A 77 22.01 -1.90 0.32
N PHE A 78 20.89 -2.49 -0.08
CA PHE A 78 20.55 -3.89 0.16
C PHE A 78 20.73 -4.78 -1.07
N ASP A 79 21.35 -4.27 -2.15
CA ASP A 79 21.52 -4.96 -3.46
C ASP A 79 20.21 -5.54 -4.01
N LEU A 80 19.08 -4.84 -3.80
CA LEU A 80 17.78 -5.26 -4.33
C LEU A 80 17.63 -4.75 -5.77
N ARG A 81 17.47 -5.67 -6.72
CA ARG A 81 17.37 -5.38 -8.15
C ARG A 81 15.97 -5.63 -8.73
N ASN A 82 15.08 -6.13 -7.90
CA ASN A 82 13.72 -6.49 -8.28
C ASN A 82 12.69 -5.42 -7.94
N ILE A 83 13.07 -4.15 -7.95
CA ILE A 83 12.16 -3.01 -7.73
C ILE A 83 12.14 -2.15 -8.99
N ASN A 84 10.95 -1.91 -9.52
CA ASN A 84 10.71 -1.00 -10.63
C ASN A 84 10.07 0.30 -10.10
N PHE A 85 10.77 1.40 -10.22
CA PHE A 85 10.36 2.71 -9.72
C PHE A 85 9.73 3.55 -10.83
N LYS A 86 8.59 4.16 -10.54
CA LYS A 86 7.92 5.10 -11.44
C LYS A 86 7.57 6.39 -10.69
N LEU A 87 8.04 7.52 -11.18
CA LEU A 87 7.54 8.82 -10.76
C LEU A 87 6.21 9.08 -11.46
N GLY A 88 5.15 9.35 -10.70
CA GLY A 88 3.84 9.63 -11.30
C GLY A 88 2.70 9.65 -10.30
N ASP A 89 1.63 10.32 -10.69
CA ASP A 89 0.38 10.38 -9.96
C ASP A 89 -0.52 9.19 -10.39
N PHE A 90 -0.63 8.20 -9.52
CA PHE A 90 -1.45 7.01 -9.78
C PHE A 90 -2.96 7.30 -9.74
N VAL A 91 -3.38 8.45 -9.21
CA VAL A 91 -4.79 8.84 -9.16
C VAL A 91 -5.27 9.30 -10.53
N THR A 92 -4.47 10.12 -11.21
CA THR A 92 -4.81 10.69 -12.52
C THR A 92 -4.30 9.84 -13.69
N GLY A 93 -3.13 9.22 -13.54
CA GLY A 93 -2.45 8.46 -14.59
C GLY A 93 -2.49 6.94 -14.41
N GLY A 94 -3.09 6.45 -13.34
CA GLY A 94 -3.01 5.04 -12.96
C GLY A 94 -1.57 4.56 -12.72
N THR A 95 -1.43 3.28 -12.44
CA THR A 95 -0.10 2.68 -12.20
C THR A 95 0.73 2.53 -13.49
N GLY A 96 0.08 2.52 -14.66
CA GLY A 96 0.67 2.15 -15.93
C GLY A 96 0.90 0.64 -16.08
N ARG A 97 0.47 -0.17 -15.12
CA ARG A 97 0.54 -1.63 -15.23
C ARG A 97 -0.60 -2.17 -16.11
N PRO A 98 -0.35 -3.23 -16.89
CA PRO A 98 -1.41 -3.93 -17.59
C PRO A 98 -2.48 -4.47 -16.62
N SER A 99 -3.71 -4.63 -17.10
CA SER A 99 -4.76 -5.29 -16.33
C SER A 99 -4.39 -6.76 -16.07
N GLY A 100 -4.62 -7.22 -14.84
CA GLY A 100 -4.39 -8.61 -14.46
C GLY A 100 -2.92 -9.03 -14.49
N SER A 101 -1.99 -8.12 -14.19
CA SER A 101 -0.55 -8.35 -14.30
C SER A 101 0.17 -8.65 -12.99
N VAL A 102 -0.44 -8.37 -11.84
CA VAL A 102 0.21 -8.56 -10.54
C VAL A 102 -0.57 -9.52 -9.63
N ASP A 103 0.13 -10.15 -8.71
CA ASP A 103 -0.46 -11.09 -7.74
C ASP A 103 -0.96 -10.37 -6.49
N TYR A 104 -0.35 -9.23 -6.16
CA TYR A 104 -0.65 -8.49 -4.95
C TYR A 104 -0.58 -6.97 -5.18
N ALA A 105 -1.47 -6.23 -4.48
CA ALA A 105 -1.44 -4.76 -4.46
C ALA A 105 -1.32 -4.26 -3.02
N MET A 106 -0.43 -3.28 -2.78
CA MET A 106 -0.24 -2.63 -1.48
C MET A 106 -0.80 -1.21 -1.52
N LEU A 107 -1.81 -0.93 -0.68
CA LEU A 107 -2.41 0.39 -0.47
C LEU A 107 -2.23 0.78 0.99
N PHE A 108 -1.04 1.30 1.33
CA PHE A 108 -0.66 1.54 2.72
C PHE A 108 -0.66 3.04 3.04
N ASN A 109 -1.50 3.42 4.00
CA ASN A 109 -1.66 4.80 4.48
C ASN A 109 -2.08 5.83 3.42
N ILE A 110 -2.78 5.41 2.35
CA ILE A 110 -3.21 6.28 1.24
C ILE A 110 -4.72 6.28 1.00
N ILE A 111 -5.48 5.36 1.62
CA ILE A 111 -6.91 5.18 1.35
C ILE A 111 -7.78 6.39 1.79
N HIS A 112 -7.22 7.31 2.57
CA HIS A 112 -7.87 8.58 2.95
C HIS A 112 -7.89 9.63 1.83
N HIS A 113 -7.50 9.24 0.61
CA HIS A 113 -7.56 10.10 -0.56
C HIS A 113 -9.01 10.53 -0.88
N GLU A 114 -9.15 11.71 -1.54
CA GLU A 114 -10.47 12.26 -1.94
C GLU A 114 -11.30 11.31 -2.81
N GLN A 115 -10.64 10.39 -3.53
CA GLN A 115 -11.27 9.42 -4.43
C GLN A 115 -10.79 7.99 -4.11
N PRO A 116 -11.12 7.44 -2.94
CA PRO A 116 -10.63 6.11 -2.52
C PRO A 116 -11.09 4.99 -3.46
N LEU A 117 -12.28 5.11 -4.04
CA LEU A 117 -12.81 4.14 -4.99
C LEU A 117 -11.98 4.07 -6.28
N ASN A 118 -11.42 5.19 -6.76
CA ASN A 118 -10.58 5.18 -7.96
C ASN A 118 -9.26 4.44 -7.68
N LEU A 119 -8.66 4.65 -6.50
CA LEU A 119 -7.47 3.90 -6.07
C LEU A 119 -7.76 2.40 -6.02
N LEU A 120 -8.85 2.02 -5.39
CA LEU A 120 -9.25 0.63 -5.23
C LEU A 120 -9.59 -0.04 -6.56
N ARG A 121 -10.28 0.65 -7.46
CA ARG A 121 -10.56 0.16 -8.82
C ARG A 121 -9.30 -0.02 -9.64
N GLU A 122 -8.32 0.89 -9.52
CA GLU A 122 -7.04 0.74 -10.18
C GLU A 122 -6.26 -0.47 -9.63
N ALA A 123 -6.23 -0.66 -8.31
CA ALA A 123 -5.65 -1.85 -7.69
C ALA A 123 -6.36 -3.13 -8.17
N TYR A 124 -7.69 -3.12 -8.21
CA TYR A 124 -8.50 -4.23 -8.72
C TYR A 124 -8.15 -4.55 -10.18
N ARG A 125 -8.02 -3.53 -11.02
CA ARG A 125 -7.65 -3.68 -12.44
C ARG A 125 -6.29 -4.35 -12.59
N ASN A 126 -5.30 -3.95 -11.77
CA ASN A 126 -3.93 -4.47 -11.85
C ASN A 126 -3.82 -5.94 -11.44
N LEU A 127 -4.65 -6.38 -10.49
CA LEU A 127 -4.57 -7.73 -9.94
C LEU A 127 -4.99 -8.80 -10.93
N LYS A 128 -4.29 -9.92 -10.93
CA LYS A 128 -4.71 -11.18 -11.56
C LYS A 128 -6.01 -11.68 -10.91
N ALA A 129 -6.75 -12.54 -11.60
CA ALA A 129 -7.87 -13.26 -11.01
C ALA A 129 -7.39 -14.12 -9.83
N GLY A 130 -7.98 -13.92 -8.66
CA GLY A 130 -7.53 -14.52 -7.40
C GLY A 130 -6.39 -13.79 -6.69
N GLY A 131 -5.84 -12.73 -7.27
CA GLY A 131 -4.86 -11.85 -6.64
C GLY A 131 -5.45 -11.11 -5.45
N SER A 132 -4.60 -10.59 -4.57
CA SER A 132 -5.01 -9.98 -3.30
C SER A 132 -4.58 -8.53 -3.18
N VAL A 133 -5.35 -7.74 -2.44
CA VAL A 133 -4.97 -6.41 -1.98
C VAL A 133 -4.78 -6.41 -0.47
N GLY A 134 -3.67 -5.83 -0.02
CA GLY A 134 -3.46 -5.45 1.37
C GLY A 134 -3.67 -3.95 1.55
N ILE A 135 -4.45 -3.58 2.54
CA ILE A 135 -4.69 -2.19 2.93
C ILE A 135 -4.19 -2.02 4.35
N VAL A 136 -3.39 -0.98 4.60
CA VAL A 136 -3.00 -0.53 5.95
C VAL A 136 -3.45 0.89 6.13
N HIS A 137 -4.02 1.20 7.29
CA HIS A 137 -4.32 2.57 7.63
C HIS A 137 -4.29 2.81 9.15
N TRP A 138 -4.13 4.06 9.54
CA TRP A 138 -4.20 4.50 10.92
C TRP A 138 -5.58 4.17 11.52
N ILE A 139 -5.60 3.69 12.76
CA ILE A 139 -6.86 3.52 13.52
C ILE A 139 -7.58 4.87 13.65
N TYR A 140 -8.90 4.83 13.75
CA TYR A 140 -9.72 6.02 13.93
C TYR A 140 -9.69 6.46 15.40
N ASP A 141 -8.55 7.03 15.83
CA ASP A 141 -8.30 7.48 17.17
C ASP A 141 -7.49 8.78 17.14
N ALA A 142 -8.00 9.83 17.76
CA ALA A 142 -7.36 11.14 17.81
C ALA A 142 -6.10 11.16 18.72
N THR A 143 -5.90 10.13 19.54
CA THR A 143 -4.73 10.02 20.43
C THR A 143 -3.52 9.39 19.74
N THR A 144 -3.65 8.91 18.49
CA THR A 144 -2.50 8.43 17.73
C THR A 144 -1.48 9.56 17.56
N PRO A 145 -0.17 9.26 17.67
CA PRO A 145 0.86 10.29 17.62
C PRO A 145 0.92 10.98 16.24
N ARG A 146 0.31 10.37 15.22
CA ARG A 146 0.26 10.85 13.86
C ARG A 146 -0.91 10.24 13.08
N GLY A 147 -0.98 10.54 11.79
CA GLY A 147 -2.00 10.08 10.86
C GLY A 147 -2.67 11.26 10.16
N PRO A 148 -3.51 11.02 9.15
CA PRO A 148 -4.29 12.08 8.53
C PRO A 148 -5.26 12.71 9.54
N PRO A 149 -5.71 13.96 9.32
CA PRO A 149 -6.76 14.57 10.14
C PRO A 149 -7.99 13.67 10.27
N MET A 150 -8.68 13.78 11.41
CA MET A 150 -9.80 12.89 11.74
C MET A 150 -11.00 13.01 10.79
N ASP A 151 -11.17 14.16 10.15
CA ASP A 151 -12.23 14.42 9.16
C ASP A 151 -12.04 13.64 7.85
N VAL A 152 -10.79 13.28 7.51
CA VAL A 152 -10.47 12.48 6.31
C VAL A 152 -9.98 11.08 6.65
N ARG A 153 -9.83 10.74 7.93
CA ARG A 153 -9.36 9.42 8.37
C ARG A 153 -10.50 8.41 8.34
N PRO A 154 -10.45 7.38 7.48
CA PRO A 154 -11.52 6.40 7.42
C PRO A 154 -11.51 5.46 8.64
N ARG A 155 -12.69 5.04 9.04
CA ARG A 155 -12.84 3.90 9.94
C ARG A 155 -12.53 2.60 9.18
N PRO A 156 -12.10 1.54 9.88
CA PRO A 156 -11.82 0.25 9.22
C PRO A 156 -12.99 -0.27 8.38
N GLU A 157 -14.21 -0.16 8.93
CA GLU A 157 -15.46 -0.60 8.27
C GLU A 157 -15.74 0.22 7.01
N GLN A 158 -15.42 1.51 7.01
CA GLN A 158 -15.56 2.38 5.85
C GLN A 158 -14.59 2.00 4.74
N SER A 159 -13.33 1.72 5.09
CA SER A 159 -12.33 1.24 4.13
C SER A 159 -12.72 -0.11 3.54
N LEU A 160 -13.25 -1.01 4.36
CA LEU A 160 -13.79 -2.30 3.93
C LEU A 160 -14.96 -2.13 2.96
N GLN A 161 -15.90 -1.25 3.27
CA GLN A 161 -17.05 -0.98 2.42
C GLN A 161 -16.63 -0.43 1.05
N TRP A 162 -15.69 0.51 1.00
CA TRP A 162 -15.14 1.02 -0.27
C TRP A 162 -14.46 -0.08 -1.08
N ALA A 163 -13.73 -0.98 -0.44
CA ALA A 163 -13.09 -2.08 -1.14
C ALA A 163 -14.13 -3.05 -1.73
N ILE A 164 -15.20 -3.37 -1.01
CA ILE A 164 -16.31 -4.19 -1.51
C ILE A 164 -17.01 -3.49 -2.69
N GLU A 165 -17.26 -2.20 -2.60
CA GLU A 165 -17.85 -1.41 -3.69
C GLU A 165 -16.95 -1.38 -4.94
N ALA A 166 -15.63 -1.39 -4.76
CA ALA A 166 -14.67 -1.51 -5.85
C ALA A 166 -14.60 -2.91 -6.49
N GLY A 167 -15.32 -3.90 -5.94
CA GLY A 167 -15.45 -5.26 -6.47
C GLY A 167 -14.63 -6.32 -5.73
N PHE A 168 -13.95 -5.97 -4.66
CA PHE A 168 -13.17 -6.92 -3.87
C PHE A 168 -14.05 -7.77 -2.95
N THR A 169 -13.55 -8.96 -2.61
CA THR A 169 -14.14 -9.85 -1.61
C THR A 169 -13.20 -9.98 -0.41
N PRO A 170 -13.68 -9.74 0.83
CA PRO A 170 -12.87 -9.90 2.03
C PRO A 170 -12.34 -11.33 2.17
N LYS A 171 -11.09 -11.46 2.63
CA LYS A 171 -10.44 -12.75 2.94
C LYS A 171 -10.36 -13.03 4.44
N SER A 172 -10.47 -12.00 5.25
CA SER A 172 -10.40 -12.06 6.71
C SER A 172 -11.20 -10.93 7.33
N ASP A 173 -11.39 -10.99 8.63
CA ASP A 173 -11.84 -9.88 9.44
C ASP A 173 -10.80 -8.75 9.43
N ILE A 174 -11.14 -7.60 10.02
CA ILE A 174 -10.23 -6.48 10.22
C ILE A 174 -9.05 -6.95 11.10
N ILE A 175 -7.84 -6.73 10.62
CA ILE A 175 -6.60 -7.18 11.26
C ILE A 175 -6.05 -6.05 12.14
N ALA A 176 -5.85 -6.30 13.42
CA ALA A 176 -5.14 -5.37 14.27
C ALA A 176 -3.64 -5.36 13.95
N LEU A 177 -3.11 -4.18 13.68
CA LEU A 177 -1.70 -3.91 13.41
C LEU A 177 -1.18 -2.90 14.45
N PRO A 178 -0.96 -3.33 15.72
CA PRO A 178 -0.53 -2.44 16.77
C PRO A 178 0.82 -1.78 16.43
N PRO A 179 1.10 -0.60 17.03
CA PRO A 179 0.23 0.05 18.00
C PRO A 179 -0.84 0.97 17.39
N TYR A 180 -0.75 1.39 16.12
CA TYR A 180 -1.53 2.51 15.58
C TYR A 180 -2.31 2.22 14.30
N HIS A 181 -2.25 0.98 13.80
CA HIS A 181 -2.80 0.67 12.47
C HIS A 181 -3.80 -0.47 12.50
N TYR A 182 -4.62 -0.52 11.46
CA TYR A 182 -5.40 -1.70 11.08
C TYR A 182 -5.03 -2.13 9.68
N GLY A 183 -5.33 -3.38 9.36
CA GLY A 183 -5.14 -3.98 8.05
C GLY A 183 -6.38 -4.65 7.53
N LEU A 184 -6.52 -4.69 6.21
CA LEU A 184 -7.53 -5.46 5.49
C LEU A 184 -6.84 -6.30 4.42
N VAL A 185 -7.34 -7.52 4.21
CA VAL A 185 -6.95 -8.37 3.09
C VAL A 185 -8.18 -8.76 2.31
N LEU A 186 -8.19 -8.41 1.02
CA LEU A 186 -9.30 -8.74 0.13
C LEU A 186 -8.75 -9.36 -1.16
N SER A 187 -9.59 -10.04 -1.92
CA SER A 187 -9.23 -10.67 -3.18
C SER A 187 -10.05 -10.17 -4.35
N ARG A 188 -9.43 -10.18 -5.54
CA ARG A 188 -10.15 -10.15 -6.81
C ARG A 188 -10.68 -11.55 -7.11
N ILE A 189 -12.00 -11.71 -7.21
CA ILE A 189 -12.63 -13.01 -7.49
C ILE A 189 -12.13 -13.59 -8.81
N LYS A 190 -11.91 -14.91 -8.83
CA LYS A 190 -11.80 -15.68 -10.07
C LYS A 190 -13.18 -15.73 -10.72
N LYS A 191 -13.33 -15.06 -11.86
CA LYS A 191 -14.51 -15.30 -12.71
C LYS A 191 -14.35 -16.61 -13.44
#